data_bf57c7faba048a68a5fd3cc1d26fc0ef
#
_entry.id   bf57c7faba048a68a5fd3cc1d26fc0ef
#
_cell.length_a   1.000
_cell.length_b   1.000
_cell.length_c   1.000
_cell.angle_alpha   90.00
_cell.angle_beta   90.00
_cell.angle_gamma   90.00
#
_symmetry.space_group_name_H-M   'P 1'
#
loop_
_entity.id
_entity.type
_entity.pdbx_description
1 polymer ?
#
loop_
_entity_poly.entity_id
_entity_poly.type
_entity_poly.pdbx_seq_one_letter_code
_entity_poly.pdbx_strand_id
1 'polypeptide(L)'
;MKYDATLKDIFQTLPQRLLLLLTGQEASALLPVEFSSVKRRQPDLVVRLRDETIFHLELQSGNDPDMAWRMLEYFLLIRGLYPTARIVQQVLYVGTDPPAFATEVEETDLRFRYTVRDIREIDCQRMLESPQLEENLLAVLCRLQDERQTLRVILTRMAALAPKAKADALEKLVILAGLRGLGTTVREEENTMPITIDVMENDYLRDIFARGELKGHREGEAALLLRLLKRRFGALPGWVPERVHAADAATLETWGDRVLTASSLEEVFAEEQGHPPRP
;
A
#
# COMPACT_ATOMS: atom_id res chain seq x y z
N MET A 1 -8.28 1.11 0.23
CA MET A 1 -6.94 0.95 -0.41
C MET A 1 -6.01 0.25 0.59
N LYS A 2 -5.00 -0.53 0.12
CA LYS A 2 -4.11 -1.30 1.02
C LYS A 2 -3.26 -0.43 1.94
N TYR A 3 -2.87 0.77 1.47
CA TYR A 3 -2.10 1.72 2.28
C TYR A 3 -2.81 2.12 3.57
N ASP A 4 -4.11 2.39 3.50
CA ASP A 4 -4.90 2.80 4.66
C ASP A 4 -4.92 1.71 5.74
N ALA A 5 -5.11 0.44 5.33
CA ALA A 5 -5.11 -0.69 6.27
C ALA A 5 -3.75 -0.87 6.94
N THR A 6 -2.65 -0.78 6.16
CA THR A 6 -1.29 -0.92 6.68
C THR A 6 -0.94 0.23 7.64
N LEU A 7 -1.28 1.46 7.26
CA LEU A 7 -1.03 2.62 8.13
C LEU A 7 -1.86 2.52 9.42
N LYS A 8 -3.14 2.13 9.34
CA LYS A 8 -3.97 1.92 10.53
C LYS A 8 -3.37 0.87 11.46
N ASP A 9 -2.90 -0.26 10.93
CA ASP A 9 -2.27 -1.30 11.74
C ASP A 9 -1.01 -0.78 12.46
N ILE A 10 -0.16 -0.02 11.76
CA ILE A 10 1.01 0.62 12.36
C ILE A 10 0.60 1.60 13.48
N PHE A 11 -0.44 2.42 13.23
CA PHE A 11 -0.88 3.41 14.22
C PHE A 11 -1.54 2.79 15.45
N GLN A 12 -2.08 1.56 15.36
CA GLN A 12 -2.57 0.83 16.54
C GLN A 12 -1.47 0.49 17.56
N THR A 13 -0.20 0.48 17.15
CA THR A 13 0.94 0.30 18.07
C THR A 13 1.28 1.55 18.87
N LEU A 14 0.52 2.64 18.70
CA LEU A 14 0.70 3.93 19.35
C LEU A 14 2.12 4.50 19.15
N PRO A 15 2.46 4.99 17.93
CA PRO A 15 3.80 5.45 17.57
C PRO A 15 4.19 6.73 18.32
N GLN A 16 4.74 6.59 19.52
CA GLN A 16 4.99 7.68 20.48
C GLN A 16 5.91 8.77 19.93
N ARG A 17 6.96 8.39 19.18
CA ARG A 17 7.91 9.36 18.60
C ARG A 17 7.25 10.25 17.56
N LEU A 18 6.43 9.67 16.69
CA LEU A 18 5.65 10.43 15.72
C LEU A 18 4.66 11.35 16.42
N LEU A 19 3.92 10.84 17.42
CA LEU A 19 2.96 11.63 18.20
C LEU A 19 3.66 12.80 18.91
N LEU A 20 4.83 12.57 19.50
CA LEU A 20 5.64 13.63 20.12
C LEU A 20 6.07 14.69 19.08
N LEU A 21 6.48 14.29 17.87
CA LEU A 21 6.85 15.23 16.81
C LEU A 21 5.65 16.04 16.30
N LEU A 22 4.46 15.44 16.28
CA LEU A 22 3.24 16.10 15.82
C LEU A 22 2.62 17.02 16.87
N THR A 23 2.66 16.62 18.16
CA THR A 23 1.91 17.28 19.23
C THR A 23 2.79 17.98 20.25
N GLY A 24 4.08 17.65 20.30
CA GLY A 24 4.99 18.07 21.37
C GLY A 24 4.81 17.29 22.68
N GLN A 25 3.93 16.27 22.72
CA GLN A 25 3.60 15.49 23.89
C GLN A 25 3.53 13.99 23.59
N GLU A 26 3.73 13.17 24.61
CA GLU A 26 3.49 11.74 24.51
C GLU A 26 2.01 11.43 24.74
N ALA A 27 1.49 10.43 24.02
CA ALA A 27 0.14 9.94 24.25
C ALA A 27 0.09 9.08 25.51
N SER A 28 -0.95 9.25 26.32
CA SER A 28 -1.17 8.45 27.54
C SER A 28 -1.96 7.17 27.26
N ALA A 29 -2.88 7.21 26.29
CA ALA A 29 -3.72 6.08 25.96
C ALA A 29 -4.27 6.18 24.51
N LEU A 30 -4.40 5.05 23.85
CA LEU A 30 -5.24 4.89 22.66
C LEU A 30 -6.70 4.86 23.09
N LEU A 31 -7.54 5.67 22.44
CA LEU A 31 -8.97 5.73 22.74
C LEU A 31 -9.74 4.92 21.68
N PRO A 32 -10.48 3.88 22.07
CA PRO A 32 -11.37 3.18 21.16
C PRO A 32 -12.57 4.08 20.84
N VAL A 33 -12.64 4.62 19.63
CA VAL A 33 -13.73 5.51 19.22
C VAL A 33 -14.44 4.90 18.02
N GLU A 34 -15.69 4.48 18.24
CA GLU A 34 -16.63 4.04 17.19
C GLU A 34 -17.89 4.91 17.25
N PHE A 35 -18.40 5.27 16.07
CA PHE A 35 -19.60 6.07 15.96
C PHE A 35 -20.73 5.24 15.37
N SER A 36 -21.87 5.17 16.09
CA SER A 36 -23.09 4.53 15.63
C SER A 36 -23.85 5.47 14.68
N SER A 37 -23.36 5.68 13.47
CA SER A 37 -24.10 6.39 12.43
C SER A 37 -24.40 5.46 11.26
N VAL A 38 -25.36 5.81 10.42
CA VAL A 38 -25.74 5.05 9.19
C VAL A 38 -24.55 4.87 8.23
N LYS A 39 -23.53 5.75 8.34
CA LYS A 39 -22.20 5.54 7.80
C LYS A 39 -21.27 5.27 9.00
N ARG A 40 -20.80 4.04 9.15
CA ARG A 40 -19.72 3.73 10.11
C ARG A 40 -18.53 4.62 9.78
N ARG A 41 -18.37 5.69 10.53
CA ARG A 41 -17.18 6.56 10.47
C ARG A 41 -16.26 6.12 11.59
N GLN A 42 -15.12 5.57 11.22
CA GLN A 42 -14.07 5.21 12.16
C GLN A 42 -12.89 6.14 11.92
N PRO A 43 -12.53 7.00 12.88
CA PRO A 43 -11.33 7.84 12.78
C PRO A 43 -10.08 6.94 12.75
N ASP A 44 -9.01 7.42 12.10
CA ASP A 44 -7.78 6.64 12.00
C ASP A 44 -7.08 6.52 13.36
N LEU A 45 -7.01 7.62 14.12
CA LEU A 45 -6.42 7.61 15.46
C LEU A 45 -7.05 8.70 16.33
N VAL A 46 -7.51 8.32 17.52
CA VAL A 46 -7.92 9.26 18.58
C VAL A 46 -7.21 8.87 19.87
N VAL A 47 -6.43 9.79 20.42
CA VAL A 47 -5.66 9.55 21.64
C VAL A 47 -5.90 10.65 22.68
N ARG A 48 -5.68 10.33 23.93
CA ARG A 48 -5.59 11.29 25.02
C ARG A 48 -4.11 11.59 25.27
N LEU A 49 -3.74 12.85 25.19
CA LEU A 49 -2.40 13.32 25.51
C LEU A 49 -2.22 13.43 27.04
N ARG A 50 -1.00 13.65 27.51
CA ARG A 50 -0.69 13.77 28.95
C ARG A 50 -1.33 14.98 29.62
N ASP A 51 -1.62 16.03 28.86
CA ASP A 51 -2.33 17.25 29.31
C ASP A 51 -3.87 17.15 29.21
N GLU A 52 -4.39 15.92 29.09
CA GLU A 52 -5.83 15.61 28.91
C GLU A 52 -6.44 16.11 27.59
N THR A 53 -5.65 16.66 26.66
CA THR A 53 -6.12 17.02 25.33
C THR A 53 -6.48 15.75 24.54
N ILE A 54 -7.63 15.75 23.89
CA ILE A 54 -8.00 14.71 22.92
C ILE A 54 -7.39 15.11 21.56
N PHE A 55 -6.48 14.29 21.09
CA PHE A 55 -5.84 14.47 19.78
C PHE A 55 -6.42 13.48 18.77
N HIS A 56 -6.95 14.01 17.67
CA HIS A 56 -7.47 13.24 16.56
C HIS A 56 -6.55 13.41 15.36
N LEU A 57 -6.09 12.30 14.79
CA LEU A 57 -5.26 12.24 13.61
C LEU A 57 -5.96 11.45 12.51
N GLU A 58 -6.09 12.04 11.33
CA GLU A 58 -6.50 11.37 10.09
C GLU A 58 -5.30 11.23 9.16
N LEU A 59 -5.22 10.10 8.45
CA LEU A 59 -4.19 9.81 7.48
C LEU A 59 -4.73 10.02 6.07
N GLN A 60 -4.04 10.81 5.26
CA GLN A 60 -4.51 11.15 3.93
C GLN A 60 -3.39 10.98 2.89
N SER A 61 -3.62 10.13 1.88
CA SER A 61 -2.66 9.86 0.79
C SER A 61 -3.03 10.51 -0.54
N GLY A 62 -4.17 11.17 -0.62
CA GLY A 62 -4.65 11.88 -1.81
C GLY A 62 -5.37 13.18 -1.46
N ASN A 63 -5.66 14.01 -2.46
CA ASN A 63 -6.39 15.26 -2.27
C ASN A 63 -7.90 14.98 -2.27
N ASP A 64 -8.52 15.05 -1.08
CA ASP A 64 -9.94 14.84 -0.85
C ASP A 64 -10.64 16.20 -0.68
N PRO A 65 -11.52 16.62 -1.60
CA PRO A 65 -12.22 17.91 -1.51
C PRO A 65 -13.14 18.00 -0.28
N ASP A 66 -13.62 16.87 0.24
CA ASP A 66 -14.55 16.83 1.38
C ASP A 66 -13.82 16.73 2.74
N MET A 67 -12.48 16.80 2.74
CA MET A 67 -11.68 16.60 3.96
C MET A 67 -12.08 17.55 5.08
N ALA A 68 -12.33 18.83 4.80
CA ALA A 68 -12.69 19.80 5.81
C ALA A 68 -14.04 19.47 6.48
N TRP A 69 -15.03 19.06 5.70
CA TRP A 69 -16.32 18.62 6.22
C TRP A 69 -16.20 17.31 7.02
N ARG A 70 -15.39 16.40 6.58
CA ARG A 70 -15.10 15.15 7.30
C ARG A 70 -14.45 15.43 8.66
N MET A 71 -13.49 16.33 8.72
CA MET A 71 -12.84 16.73 9.97
C MET A 71 -13.80 17.43 10.92
N LEU A 72 -14.71 18.27 10.41
CA LEU A 72 -15.77 18.90 11.21
C LEU A 72 -16.74 17.84 11.76
N GLU A 73 -17.16 16.87 10.94
CA GLU A 73 -18.03 15.75 11.39
C GLU A 73 -17.37 15.00 12.55
N TYR A 74 -16.10 14.63 12.41
CA TYR A 74 -15.35 14.00 13.50
C TYR A 74 -15.23 14.87 14.75
N PHE A 75 -15.00 16.18 14.56
CA PHE A 75 -14.97 17.09 15.70
C PHE A 75 -16.25 17.05 16.52
N LEU A 76 -17.41 17.11 15.87
CA LEU A 76 -18.72 17.08 16.53
C LEU A 76 -18.94 15.75 17.26
N LEU A 77 -18.58 14.64 16.65
CA LEU A 77 -18.72 13.31 17.22
C LEU A 77 -17.79 13.14 18.44
N ILE A 78 -16.52 13.55 18.34
CA ILE A 78 -15.57 13.52 19.46
C ILE A 78 -16.01 14.47 20.57
N ARG A 79 -16.51 15.66 20.23
CA ARG A 79 -17.06 16.62 21.21
C ARG A 79 -18.25 16.05 21.99
N GLY A 80 -19.11 15.26 21.31
CA GLY A 80 -20.22 14.57 21.95
C GLY A 80 -19.76 13.55 23.00
N LEU A 81 -18.64 12.84 22.74
CA LEU A 81 -18.05 11.87 23.67
C LEU A 81 -17.24 12.54 24.79
N TYR A 82 -16.58 13.65 24.52
CA TYR A 82 -15.71 14.40 25.43
C TYR A 82 -16.12 15.87 25.53
N PRO A 83 -17.24 16.19 26.20
CA PRO A 83 -17.86 17.53 26.16
C PRO A 83 -16.97 18.67 26.69
N THR A 84 -16.12 18.39 27.67
CA THR A 84 -15.26 19.38 28.34
C THR A 84 -13.81 19.36 27.92
N ALA A 85 -13.37 18.32 27.17
CA ALA A 85 -11.98 18.17 26.80
C ALA A 85 -11.57 19.20 25.72
N ARG A 86 -10.31 19.62 25.76
CA ARG A 86 -9.71 20.30 24.63
C ARG A 86 -9.55 19.28 23.48
N ILE A 87 -9.99 19.61 22.28
CA ILE A 87 -9.85 18.76 21.09
C ILE A 87 -8.91 19.45 20.13
N VAL A 88 -7.90 18.71 19.65
CA VAL A 88 -6.98 19.12 18.61
C VAL A 88 -7.06 18.10 17.48
N GLN A 89 -7.24 18.59 16.24
CA GLN A 89 -7.34 17.73 15.07
C GLN A 89 -6.25 18.06 14.05
N GLN A 90 -5.69 17.00 13.48
CA GLN A 90 -4.67 17.11 12.47
C GLN A 90 -4.86 16.05 11.38
N VAL A 91 -4.59 16.41 10.14
CA VAL A 91 -4.38 15.47 9.04
C VAL A 91 -2.87 15.29 8.86
N LEU A 92 -2.40 14.04 8.88
CA LEU A 92 -1.07 13.68 8.43
C LEU A 92 -1.15 13.28 6.96
N TYR A 93 -0.62 14.14 6.12
CA TYR A 93 -0.60 13.88 4.68
C TYR A 93 0.62 13.03 4.32
N VAL A 94 0.36 11.89 3.69
CA VAL A 94 1.39 10.91 3.30
C VAL A 94 1.45 10.70 1.78
N GLY A 95 0.73 11.51 1.00
CA GLY A 95 0.66 11.40 -0.46
C GLY A 95 1.95 11.80 -1.17
N THR A 96 1.98 11.55 -2.48
CA THR A 96 3.09 11.93 -3.39
C THR A 96 2.99 13.38 -3.84
N ASP A 97 1.78 13.81 -4.21
CA ASP A 97 1.50 15.18 -4.62
C ASP A 97 1.46 16.12 -3.41
N PRO A 98 1.63 17.44 -3.58
CA PRO A 98 1.39 18.39 -2.51
C PRO A 98 -0.07 18.33 -2.02
N PRO A 99 -0.33 18.51 -0.69
CA PRO A 99 -1.69 18.60 -0.18
C PRO A 99 -2.38 19.84 -0.76
N ALA A 100 -3.59 19.65 -1.34
CA ALA A 100 -4.35 20.69 -2.03
C ALA A 100 -5.85 20.59 -1.69
N PHE A 101 -6.20 20.42 -0.42
CA PHE A 101 -7.58 20.40 0.09
C PHE A 101 -7.78 21.49 1.16
N ALA A 102 -9.05 21.90 1.36
CA ALA A 102 -9.39 22.95 2.31
C ALA A 102 -9.01 22.55 3.75
N THR A 103 -8.43 23.48 4.50
CA THR A 103 -8.06 23.32 5.92
C THR A 103 -9.06 23.95 6.88
N GLU A 104 -10.12 24.53 6.33
CA GLU A 104 -11.19 25.15 7.11
C GLU A 104 -12.55 24.96 6.43
N VAL A 105 -13.60 25.02 7.24
CA VAL A 105 -14.99 25.22 6.80
C VAL A 105 -15.40 26.61 7.27
N GLU A 106 -15.88 27.44 6.38
CA GLU A 106 -16.37 28.78 6.68
C GLU A 106 -17.75 28.97 6.03
N GLU A 107 -18.75 29.08 6.88
CA GLU A 107 -20.15 29.35 6.53
C GLU A 107 -20.61 30.58 7.34
N THR A 108 -21.82 31.08 7.10
CA THR A 108 -22.34 32.31 7.74
C THR A 108 -22.20 32.29 9.27
N ASP A 109 -22.53 31.16 9.89
CA ASP A 109 -22.56 31.03 11.36
C ASP A 109 -21.63 29.88 11.87
N LEU A 110 -20.75 29.37 11.01
CA LEU A 110 -19.85 28.28 11.35
C LEU A 110 -18.43 28.56 10.84
N ARG A 111 -17.49 28.57 11.76
CA ARG A 111 -16.06 28.58 11.41
C ARG A 111 -15.34 27.45 12.12
N PHE A 112 -14.79 26.55 11.33
CA PHE A 112 -14.02 25.40 11.83
C PHE A 112 -12.69 25.34 11.12
N ARG A 113 -11.62 24.99 11.87
CA ARG A 113 -10.26 24.82 11.34
C ARG A 113 -9.59 23.61 11.95
N TYR A 114 -8.76 22.96 11.17
CA TYR A 114 -7.86 21.91 11.60
C TYR A 114 -6.47 22.12 10.96
N THR A 115 -5.47 21.36 11.42
CA THR A 115 -4.12 21.46 10.90
C THR A 115 -3.82 20.33 9.92
N VAL A 116 -3.00 20.63 8.90
CA VAL A 116 -2.45 19.62 7.98
C VAL A 116 -0.95 19.61 8.16
N ARG A 117 -0.38 18.42 8.25
CA ARG A 117 1.05 18.22 8.34
C ARG A 117 1.47 17.27 7.24
N ASP A 118 2.38 17.68 6.38
CA ASP A 118 3.00 16.77 5.42
C ASP A 118 4.08 15.98 6.13
N ILE A 119 4.06 14.65 6.03
CA ILE A 119 5.05 13.80 6.70
C ILE A 119 6.47 14.09 6.19
N ARG A 120 6.62 14.63 4.98
CA ARG A 120 7.92 15.03 4.41
C ARG A 120 8.56 16.23 5.11
N GLU A 121 7.80 16.97 5.91
CA GLU A 121 8.27 18.11 6.70
C GLU A 121 8.68 17.71 8.13
N ILE A 122 8.42 16.45 8.52
CA ILE A 122 8.76 15.93 9.82
C ILE A 122 10.22 15.46 9.84
N ASP A 123 10.95 15.78 10.92
CA ASP A 123 12.27 15.20 11.18
C ASP A 123 12.12 13.72 11.58
N CYS A 124 12.39 12.85 10.63
CA CYS A 124 12.23 11.42 10.81
C CYS A 124 13.43 10.71 11.44
N GLN A 125 14.54 11.39 11.68
CA GLN A 125 15.71 10.80 12.32
C GLN A 125 15.35 10.19 13.68
N ARG A 126 14.53 10.89 14.46
CA ARG A 126 14.05 10.39 15.76
C ARG A 126 13.18 9.13 15.64
N MET A 127 12.41 9.00 14.56
CA MET A 127 11.65 7.77 14.30
C MET A 127 12.57 6.61 13.93
N LEU A 128 13.63 6.85 13.17
CA LEU A 128 14.65 5.84 12.89
C LEU A 128 15.41 5.40 14.14
N GLU A 129 15.61 6.29 15.11
CA GLU A 129 16.26 5.99 16.38
C GLU A 129 15.35 5.27 17.39
N SER A 130 14.03 5.20 17.12
CA SER A 130 13.10 4.51 17.99
C SER A 130 13.40 3.02 18.07
N PRO A 131 13.21 2.38 19.24
CA PRO A 131 13.28 0.94 19.38
C PRO A 131 12.07 0.22 18.72
N GLN A 132 10.98 0.95 18.41
CA GLN A 132 9.79 0.40 17.76
C GLN A 132 10.00 0.34 16.25
N LEU A 133 9.89 -0.86 15.69
CA LEU A 133 10.06 -1.07 14.25
C LEU A 133 9.02 -0.32 13.42
N GLU A 134 7.78 -0.24 13.92
CA GLU A 134 6.68 0.46 13.27
C GLU A 134 7.00 1.95 13.03
N GLU A 135 7.65 2.60 13.97
CA GLU A 135 8.10 3.99 13.79
C GLU A 135 9.23 4.09 12.75
N ASN A 136 10.12 3.10 12.70
CA ASN A 136 11.14 3.05 11.66
C ASN A 136 10.53 2.84 10.27
N LEU A 137 9.50 2.01 10.15
CA LEU A 137 8.77 1.81 8.89
C LEU A 137 8.11 3.11 8.42
N LEU A 138 7.50 3.87 9.33
CA LEU A 138 6.90 5.18 9.01
C LEU A 138 7.93 6.19 8.51
N ALA A 139 9.20 6.11 8.98
CA ALA A 139 10.26 7.00 8.54
C ALA A 139 10.52 6.96 7.03
N VAL A 140 10.18 5.85 6.36
CA VAL A 140 10.29 5.72 4.89
C VAL A 140 9.43 6.74 4.15
N LEU A 141 8.33 7.21 4.76
CA LEU A 141 7.43 8.19 4.16
C LEU A 141 7.96 9.63 4.20
N CYS A 142 8.97 9.91 4.99
CA CYS A 142 9.55 11.22 5.17
C CYS A 142 10.43 11.65 3.99
N ARG A 143 10.99 12.87 4.08
CA ARG A 143 12.08 13.30 3.21
C ARG A 143 13.38 12.68 3.71
N LEU A 144 13.84 11.64 3.04
CA LEU A 144 15.08 10.95 3.38
C LEU A 144 16.29 11.71 2.83
N GLN A 145 17.35 11.82 3.63
CA GLN A 145 18.63 12.33 3.18
C GLN A 145 19.42 11.27 2.41
N ASP A 146 19.37 10.04 2.90
CA ASP A 146 19.94 8.85 2.28
C ASP A 146 18.92 7.69 2.37
N GLU A 147 18.27 7.42 1.24
CA GLU A 147 17.25 6.39 1.12
C GLU A 147 17.82 4.99 1.40
N ARG A 148 19.00 4.69 0.83
CA ARG A 148 19.64 3.38 0.98
C ARG A 148 20.05 3.14 2.42
N GLN A 149 20.68 4.13 3.06
CA GLN A 149 21.07 4.00 4.47
C GLN A 149 19.85 3.82 5.38
N THR A 150 18.78 4.56 5.14
CA THR A 150 17.52 4.42 5.88
C THR A 150 16.95 3.00 5.76
N LEU A 151 16.87 2.48 4.52
CA LEU A 151 16.37 1.12 4.28
C LEU A 151 17.27 0.06 4.92
N ARG A 152 18.59 0.21 4.88
CA ARG A 152 19.54 -0.69 5.58
C ARG A 152 19.30 -0.74 7.07
N VAL A 153 19.08 0.40 7.72
CA VAL A 153 18.78 0.46 9.16
C VAL A 153 17.51 -0.33 9.46
N ILE A 154 16.45 -0.13 8.69
CA ILE A 154 15.17 -0.81 8.86
C ILE A 154 15.33 -2.33 8.63
N LEU A 155 15.91 -2.74 7.50
CA LEU A 155 16.14 -4.13 7.16
C LEU A 155 17.03 -4.84 8.20
N THR A 156 18.05 -4.17 8.73
CA THR A 156 18.91 -4.73 9.80
C THR A 156 18.08 -5.03 11.06
N ARG A 157 17.15 -4.16 11.43
CA ARG A 157 16.27 -4.41 12.58
C ARG A 157 15.30 -5.54 12.33
N MET A 158 14.75 -5.62 11.11
CA MET A 158 13.89 -6.71 10.69
C MET A 158 14.59 -8.06 10.73
N ALA A 159 15.90 -8.10 10.45
CA ALA A 159 16.69 -9.34 10.47
C ALA A 159 16.61 -10.09 11.81
N ALA A 160 16.46 -9.37 12.91
CA ALA A 160 16.38 -9.94 14.27
C ALA A 160 14.99 -10.51 14.62
N LEU A 161 13.98 -10.34 13.78
CA LEU A 161 12.62 -10.81 14.04
C LEU A 161 12.46 -12.31 13.75
N ALA A 162 11.43 -12.91 14.36
CA ALA A 162 10.96 -14.25 14.00
C ALA A 162 10.46 -14.27 12.52
N PRO A 163 10.47 -15.43 11.83
CA PRO A 163 10.17 -15.51 10.39
C PRO A 163 8.87 -14.83 9.99
N LYS A 164 7.76 -15.13 10.68
CA LYS A 164 6.46 -14.52 10.40
C LYS A 164 6.46 -12.99 10.60
N ALA A 165 6.96 -12.52 11.75
CA ALA A 165 7.03 -11.07 12.03
C ALA A 165 7.92 -10.33 11.03
N LYS A 166 8.98 -10.98 10.54
CA LYS A 166 9.85 -10.46 9.49
C LYS A 166 9.11 -10.31 8.15
N ALA A 167 8.34 -11.31 7.75
CA ALA A 167 7.54 -11.28 6.52
C ALA A 167 6.43 -10.22 6.62
N ASP A 168 5.74 -10.10 7.76
CA ASP A 168 4.73 -9.07 8.01
C ASP A 168 5.34 -7.65 7.98
N ALA A 169 6.54 -7.47 8.53
CA ALA A 169 7.27 -6.21 8.47
C ALA A 169 7.72 -5.86 7.04
N LEU A 170 8.13 -6.84 6.25
CA LEU A 170 8.48 -6.64 4.84
C LEU A 170 7.26 -6.20 4.03
N GLU A 171 6.11 -6.82 4.24
CA GLU A 171 4.86 -6.38 3.61
C GLU A 171 4.61 -4.90 3.85
N LYS A 172 4.64 -4.48 5.13
CA LYS A 172 4.44 -3.07 5.52
C LYS A 172 5.48 -2.16 4.84
N LEU A 173 6.76 -2.55 4.89
CA LEU A 173 7.85 -1.79 4.26
C LEU A 173 7.64 -1.61 2.76
N VAL A 174 7.31 -2.68 2.03
CA VAL A 174 7.11 -2.63 0.57
C VAL A 174 5.91 -1.76 0.21
N ILE A 175 4.81 -1.85 0.98
CA ILE A 175 3.63 -1.02 0.78
C ILE A 175 3.96 0.48 0.99
N LEU A 176 4.62 0.82 2.10
CA LEU A 176 4.98 2.21 2.42
C LEU A 176 6.03 2.77 1.45
N ALA A 177 7.07 1.98 1.13
CA ALA A 177 8.08 2.33 0.15
C ALA A 177 7.49 2.56 -1.25
N GLY A 178 6.43 1.82 -1.60
CA GLY A 178 5.67 2.02 -2.85
C GLY A 178 5.08 3.43 -2.98
N LEU A 179 4.65 4.06 -1.87
CA LEU A 179 4.19 5.47 -1.84
C LEU A 179 5.30 6.48 -2.17
N ARG A 180 6.55 6.08 -2.07
CA ARG A 180 7.74 6.93 -2.35
C ARG A 180 8.52 6.49 -3.58
N GLY A 181 8.03 5.49 -4.32
CA GLY A 181 8.73 4.95 -5.49
C GLY A 181 10.00 4.16 -5.12
N LEU A 182 10.17 3.78 -3.86
CA LEU A 182 11.39 3.12 -3.34
C LEU A 182 11.35 1.59 -3.45
N GLY A 183 10.34 0.99 -4.09
CA GLY A 183 10.18 -0.46 -4.16
C GLY A 183 11.38 -1.19 -4.78
N THR A 184 12.01 -0.60 -5.80
CA THR A 184 13.23 -1.15 -6.42
C THR A 184 14.41 -1.07 -5.45
N THR A 185 14.57 0.06 -4.77
CA THR A 185 15.64 0.26 -3.79
C THR A 185 15.53 -0.70 -2.60
N VAL A 186 14.31 -0.97 -2.11
CA VAL A 186 14.08 -1.99 -1.07
C VAL A 186 14.59 -3.34 -1.53
N ARG A 187 14.24 -3.78 -2.75
CA ARG A 187 14.65 -5.08 -3.29
C ARG A 187 16.17 -5.17 -3.48
N GLU A 188 16.80 -4.09 -3.97
CA GLU A 188 18.26 -4.04 -4.13
C GLU A 188 18.97 -4.18 -2.78
N GLU A 189 18.52 -3.44 -1.75
CA GLU A 189 19.11 -3.49 -0.42
C GLU A 189 18.86 -4.85 0.26
N GLU A 190 17.67 -5.42 0.13
CA GLU A 190 17.36 -6.77 0.63
C GLU A 190 18.31 -7.82 0.04
N ASN A 191 18.57 -7.78 -1.28
CA ASN A 191 19.48 -8.71 -1.95
C ASN A 191 20.95 -8.55 -1.54
N THR A 192 21.37 -7.39 -1.05
CA THR A 192 22.74 -7.12 -0.61
C THR A 192 22.98 -7.50 0.85
N MET A 193 21.93 -7.71 1.62
CA MET A 193 22.01 -8.01 3.04
C MET A 193 21.83 -9.52 3.30
N PRO A 194 22.47 -10.08 4.33
CA PRO A 194 22.31 -11.49 4.69
C PRO A 194 20.98 -11.72 5.43
N ILE A 195 19.88 -11.25 4.85
CA ILE A 195 18.53 -11.39 5.40
C ILE A 195 17.78 -12.40 4.54
N THR A 196 17.40 -13.53 5.14
CA THR A 196 16.47 -14.46 4.50
C THR A 196 15.06 -14.15 4.99
N ILE A 197 14.17 -13.78 4.08
CA ILE A 197 12.76 -13.54 4.37
C ILE A 197 11.98 -14.63 3.63
N ASP A 198 11.25 -15.44 4.40
CA ASP A 198 10.32 -16.40 3.80
C ASP A 198 9.00 -15.69 3.51
N VAL A 199 8.78 -15.37 2.25
CA VAL A 199 7.57 -14.68 1.79
C VAL A 199 6.31 -15.55 1.97
N MET A 200 6.46 -16.88 2.16
CA MET A 200 5.33 -17.79 2.38
C MET A 200 4.74 -17.68 3.79
N GLU A 201 5.46 -17.09 4.73
CA GLU A 201 4.98 -16.82 6.09
C GLU A 201 3.95 -15.66 6.17
N ASN A 202 3.80 -14.88 5.10
CA ASN A 202 2.83 -13.80 5.02
C ASN A 202 1.86 -14.03 3.85
N ASP A 203 0.55 -14.07 4.14
CA ASP A 203 -0.50 -14.39 3.15
C ASP A 203 -0.53 -13.42 1.96
N TYR A 204 -0.25 -12.15 2.20
CA TYR A 204 -0.24 -11.13 1.16
C TYR A 204 0.97 -11.27 0.23
N LEU A 205 2.16 -11.46 0.78
CA LEU A 205 3.37 -11.67 0.00
C LEU A 205 3.29 -12.96 -0.81
N ARG A 206 2.74 -14.03 -0.19
CA ARG A 206 2.48 -15.30 -0.86
C ARG A 206 1.54 -15.14 -2.06
N ASP A 207 0.46 -14.40 -1.91
CA ASP A 207 -0.49 -14.12 -3.00
C ASP A 207 0.15 -13.31 -4.13
N ILE A 208 0.99 -12.32 -3.81
CA ILE A 208 1.77 -11.58 -4.82
C ILE A 208 2.72 -12.51 -5.56
N PHE A 209 3.43 -13.38 -4.82
CA PHE A 209 4.37 -14.33 -5.40
C PHE A 209 3.66 -15.30 -6.34
N ALA A 210 2.55 -15.91 -5.89
CA ALA A 210 1.76 -16.83 -6.70
C ALA A 210 1.21 -16.17 -7.98
N ARG A 211 0.74 -14.92 -7.89
CA ARG A 211 0.31 -14.15 -9.08
C ARG A 211 1.49 -13.82 -10.00
N GLY A 212 2.65 -13.55 -9.43
CA GLY A 212 3.88 -13.31 -10.19
C GLY A 212 4.32 -14.56 -10.97
N GLU A 213 4.30 -15.72 -10.34
CA GLU A 213 4.60 -17.00 -10.99
C GLU A 213 3.61 -17.31 -12.13
N LEU A 214 2.30 -17.20 -11.86
CA LEU A 214 1.27 -17.43 -12.87
C LEU A 214 1.43 -16.49 -14.07
N LYS A 215 1.71 -15.21 -13.80
CA LYS A 215 1.95 -14.22 -14.86
C LYS A 215 3.23 -14.55 -15.64
N GLY A 216 4.31 -14.87 -14.94
CA GLY A 216 5.59 -15.24 -15.58
C GLY A 216 5.48 -16.51 -16.43
N HIS A 217 4.73 -17.52 -15.95
CA HIS A 217 4.46 -18.74 -16.71
C HIS A 217 3.71 -18.42 -18.00
N ARG A 218 2.61 -17.66 -17.92
CA ARG A 218 1.83 -17.24 -19.09
C ARG A 218 2.66 -16.41 -20.09
N GLU A 219 3.46 -15.46 -19.60
CA GLU A 219 4.34 -14.66 -20.48
C GLU A 219 5.41 -15.51 -21.16
N GLY A 220 5.95 -16.51 -20.45
CA GLY A 220 6.89 -17.48 -20.99
C GLY A 220 6.28 -18.35 -22.09
N GLU A 221 5.07 -18.87 -21.87
CA GLU A 221 4.31 -19.63 -22.88
C GLU A 221 3.98 -18.79 -24.11
N ALA A 222 3.52 -17.57 -23.92
CA ALA A 222 3.24 -16.63 -25.02
C ALA A 222 4.49 -16.34 -25.84
N ALA A 223 5.62 -16.09 -25.21
CA ALA A 223 6.89 -15.84 -25.89
C ALA A 223 7.39 -17.08 -26.66
N LEU A 224 7.24 -18.27 -26.06
CA LEU A 224 7.57 -19.53 -26.73
C LEU A 224 6.68 -19.74 -27.96
N LEU A 225 5.37 -19.58 -27.82
CA LEU A 225 4.40 -19.73 -28.90
C LEU A 225 4.71 -18.76 -30.06
N LEU A 226 4.94 -17.47 -29.78
CA LEU A 226 5.31 -16.48 -30.81
C LEU A 226 6.59 -16.88 -31.54
N ARG A 227 7.58 -17.42 -30.85
CA ARG A 227 8.81 -17.90 -31.44
C ARG A 227 8.57 -19.11 -32.38
N LEU A 228 7.72 -20.06 -31.96
CA LEU A 228 7.34 -21.22 -32.75
C LEU A 228 6.55 -20.82 -34.00
N LEU A 229 5.56 -19.93 -33.84
CA LEU A 229 4.76 -19.39 -34.96
C LEU A 229 5.66 -18.68 -35.99
N LYS A 230 6.57 -17.81 -35.49
CA LYS A 230 7.53 -17.11 -36.37
C LYS A 230 8.46 -18.08 -37.12
N ARG A 231 8.90 -19.14 -36.47
CA ARG A 231 9.78 -20.15 -37.07
C ARG A 231 9.06 -20.96 -38.16
N ARG A 232 7.76 -21.25 -37.94
CA ARG A 232 6.98 -22.10 -38.82
C ARG A 232 6.35 -21.35 -40.01
N PHE A 233 5.80 -20.18 -39.75
CA PHE A 233 5.01 -19.41 -40.70
C PHE A 233 5.70 -18.13 -41.19
N GLY A 234 6.91 -17.80 -40.70
CA GLY A 234 7.66 -16.62 -41.11
C GLY A 234 7.23 -15.35 -40.39
N ALA A 235 7.14 -14.25 -41.15
CA ALA A 235 6.72 -12.97 -40.60
C ALA A 235 5.27 -13.03 -40.12
N LEU A 236 5.05 -12.67 -38.84
CA LEU A 236 3.71 -12.73 -38.21
C LEU A 236 2.96 -11.42 -38.47
N PRO A 237 1.67 -11.46 -38.86
CA PRO A 237 0.80 -10.31 -38.89
C PRO A 237 0.68 -9.65 -37.49
N GLY A 238 0.46 -8.31 -37.44
CA GLY A 238 0.43 -7.55 -36.21
C GLY A 238 -0.62 -8.01 -35.18
N TRP A 239 -1.72 -8.58 -35.65
CA TRP A 239 -2.77 -9.12 -34.77
C TRP A 239 -2.35 -10.37 -33.97
N VAL A 240 -1.35 -11.13 -34.45
CA VAL A 240 -0.90 -12.38 -33.81
C VAL A 240 -0.28 -12.12 -32.43
N PRO A 241 0.71 -11.23 -32.26
CA PRO A 241 1.26 -10.91 -30.95
C PRO A 241 0.19 -10.40 -29.96
N GLU A 242 -0.71 -9.53 -30.41
CA GLU A 242 -1.79 -8.99 -29.57
C GLU A 242 -2.72 -10.11 -29.05
N ARG A 243 -3.13 -11.01 -29.95
CA ARG A 243 -4.00 -12.14 -29.61
C ARG A 243 -3.32 -13.13 -28.65
N VAL A 244 -2.03 -13.42 -28.88
CA VAL A 244 -1.25 -14.32 -28.01
C VAL A 244 -1.05 -13.72 -26.63
N HIS A 245 -0.77 -12.42 -26.50
CA HIS A 245 -0.61 -11.78 -25.19
C HIS A 245 -1.93 -11.63 -24.42
N ALA A 246 -3.07 -11.59 -25.12
CA ALA A 246 -4.40 -11.51 -24.50
C ALA A 246 -4.93 -12.88 -24.03
N ALA A 247 -4.37 -13.99 -24.51
CA ALA A 247 -4.85 -15.33 -24.21
C ALA A 247 -4.54 -15.78 -22.79
N ASP A 248 -5.38 -16.66 -22.24
CA ASP A 248 -5.10 -17.39 -21.00
C ASP A 248 -4.17 -18.60 -21.24
N ALA A 249 -3.69 -19.21 -20.17
CA ALA A 249 -2.73 -20.32 -20.25
C ALA A 249 -3.30 -21.52 -21.03
N ALA A 250 -4.56 -21.91 -20.79
CA ALA A 250 -5.18 -23.05 -21.48
C ALA A 250 -5.29 -22.83 -22.99
N THR A 251 -5.59 -21.59 -23.40
CA THR A 251 -5.63 -21.19 -24.80
C THR A 251 -4.23 -21.22 -25.43
N LEU A 252 -3.20 -20.72 -24.71
CA LEU A 252 -1.82 -20.75 -25.16
C LEU A 252 -1.31 -22.19 -25.35
N GLU A 253 -1.63 -23.07 -24.41
CA GLU A 253 -1.31 -24.50 -24.50
C GLU A 253 -1.93 -25.15 -25.74
N THR A 254 -3.24 -24.91 -25.94
CA THR A 254 -3.99 -25.41 -27.11
C THR A 254 -3.36 -24.93 -28.44
N TRP A 255 -3.00 -23.66 -28.52
CA TRP A 255 -2.33 -23.12 -29.71
C TRP A 255 -0.89 -23.65 -29.84
N GLY A 256 -0.23 -23.92 -28.73
CA GLY A 256 1.09 -24.55 -28.67
C GLY A 256 1.10 -25.95 -29.30
N ASP A 257 0.06 -26.75 -29.02
CA ASP A 257 -0.10 -28.06 -29.63
C ASP A 257 -0.45 -27.95 -31.14
N ARG A 258 -1.36 -27.04 -31.47
CA ARG A 258 -1.78 -26.83 -32.88
C ARG A 258 -0.65 -26.30 -33.76
N VAL A 259 0.26 -25.48 -33.23
CA VAL A 259 1.37 -24.95 -34.01
C VAL A 259 2.25 -26.08 -34.61
N LEU A 260 2.26 -27.26 -34.01
CA LEU A 260 3.05 -28.39 -34.47
C LEU A 260 2.47 -29.05 -35.75
N THR A 261 1.15 -29.03 -35.91
CA THR A 261 0.43 -29.75 -36.97
C THR A 261 -0.28 -28.86 -37.97
N ALA A 262 -0.73 -27.67 -37.56
CA ALA A 262 -1.51 -26.75 -38.42
C ALA A 262 -0.80 -26.34 -39.70
N SER A 263 -1.56 -26.19 -40.76
CA SER A 263 -1.04 -25.79 -42.09
C SER A 263 -1.02 -24.28 -42.32
N SER A 264 -1.77 -23.51 -41.50
CA SER A 264 -1.85 -22.05 -41.56
C SER A 264 -1.99 -21.42 -40.18
N LEU A 265 -1.78 -20.08 -40.08
CA LEU A 265 -2.00 -19.32 -38.85
C LEU A 265 -3.49 -19.37 -38.40
N GLU A 266 -4.41 -19.29 -39.35
CA GLU A 266 -5.86 -19.35 -39.10
C GLU A 266 -6.25 -20.67 -38.44
N GLU A 267 -5.64 -21.78 -38.85
CA GLU A 267 -5.89 -23.10 -38.28
C GLU A 267 -5.35 -23.20 -36.83
N VAL A 268 -4.23 -22.58 -36.52
CA VAL A 268 -3.72 -22.51 -35.13
C VAL A 268 -4.71 -21.79 -34.23
N PHE A 269 -5.25 -20.66 -34.68
CA PHE A 269 -6.12 -19.78 -33.89
C PHE A 269 -7.62 -20.08 -34.08
N ALA A 270 -8.00 -21.17 -34.77
CA ALA A 270 -9.41 -21.55 -34.93
C ALA A 270 -10.05 -21.82 -33.56
N GLU A 271 -11.23 -21.22 -33.34
CA GLU A 271 -12.04 -21.56 -32.16
C GLU A 271 -12.54 -23.00 -32.30
N GLU A 272 -12.54 -23.76 -31.20
CA GLU A 272 -13.22 -25.05 -31.17
C GLU A 272 -14.71 -24.81 -31.42
N GLN A 273 -15.19 -25.17 -32.59
CA GLN A 273 -16.63 -25.29 -32.80
C GLN A 273 -17.12 -26.34 -31.82
N GLY A 274 -17.92 -25.88 -30.84
CA GLY A 274 -18.44 -26.72 -29.77
C GLY A 274 -18.93 -28.05 -30.31
N HIS A 275 -18.36 -29.13 -29.80
CA HIS A 275 -18.86 -30.48 -30.05
C HIS A 275 -20.28 -30.57 -29.43
N PRO A 276 -21.34 -30.85 -30.20
CA PRO A 276 -22.67 -31.04 -29.63
C PRO A 276 -22.63 -32.20 -28.62
N PRO A 277 -23.36 -32.15 -27.51
CA PRO A 277 -23.42 -33.27 -26.57
C PRO A 277 -23.83 -34.53 -27.30
N ARG A 278 -23.04 -35.57 -27.12
CA ARG A 278 -23.38 -36.91 -27.66
C ARG A 278 -24.68 -37.40 -27.02
N PRO A 279 -25.58 -38.06 -27.80
CA PRO A 279 -26.86 -38.53 -27.34
C PRO A 279 -26.79 -39.57 -26.23
#